data_9c0a1c901e58612b0477ad694e55afba
#
_entry.id   9c0a1c901e58612b0477ad694e55afba
#
_cell.length_a   1.000
_cell.length_b   1.000
_cell.length_c   1.000
_cell.angle_alpha   90.00
_cell.angle_beta   90.00
_cell.angle_gamma   90.00
#
_symmetry.space_group_name_H-M   'P 1'
#
loop_
_entity.id
_entity.type
_entity.pdbx_description
1 polymer ?
#
loop_
_entity_poly.entity_id
_entity_poly.type
_entity_poly.pdbx_seq_one_letter_code
_entity_poly.pdbx_strand_id
1 'polypeptide(L)'
;PLMKKGACLSYSHGFNIVEEGTQIRKDITVIMVAPKCPGTEVRAEYVRGFGVPCLIAVHRENDPNGDGMEIAKAYVSAIGGDRAGVLSSSFVAEVKSDLMGEQTILCGMLQTGSLLCFDKMVEKGINPGWAAKFIQYGWETITEALKIGGITNMMDRLSNPAKLKAFYLAEEMKEIMRPLYRKHMADIISGEFSKTMMEDWANGDVKLLTWRKATGETAFEQT
;
A
#
# COMPACT_ATOMS: atom_id res chain seq x y z
N PRO A 1 29.04 -0.05 6.78
CA PRO A 1 30.46 0.34 6.84
C PRO A 1 30.74 1.63 6.05
N LEU A 2 29.98 1.89 4.96
CA LEU A 2 30.24 3.00 4.03
C LEU A 2 29.69 4.37 4.48
N MET A 3 28.78 4.39 5.45
CA MET A 3 28.21 5.64 5.94
C MET A 3 29.18 6.39 6.83
N LYS A 4 29.20 7.73 6.71
CA LYS A 4 29.98 8.60 7.60
C LYS A 4 29.51 8.46 9.05
N LYS A 5 30.40 8.70 10.00
CA LYS A 5 30.05 8.80 11.41
C LYS A 5 29.03 9.93 11.61
N GLY A 6 28.00 9.70 12.41
CA GLY A 6 26.95 10.68 12.68
C GLY A 6 26.00 10.93 11.50
N ALA A 7 25.99 10.08 10.47
CA ALA A 7 25.03 10.18 9.38
C ALA A 7 23.62 9.78 9.82
N CYS A 8 22.62 10.22 9.06
CA CYS A 8 21.23 9.76 9.21
C CYS A 8 20.87 8.77 8.11
N LEU A 9 20.26 7.64 8.48
CA LEU A 9 19.69 6.67 7.58
C LEU A 9 18.16 6.77 7.63
N SER A 10 17.55 7.07 6.50
CA SER A 10 16.10 7.14 6.39
C SER A 10 15.52 5.94 5.66
N TYR A 11 14.53 5.31 6.25
CA TYR A 11 13.72 4.26 5.63
C TYR A 11 12.36 4.83 5.17
N SER A 12 11.87 4.35 4.04
CA SER A 12 10.50 4.65 3.57
C SER A 12 9.49 3.58 4.00
N HIS A 13 9.97 2.46 4.53
CA HIS A 13 9.19 1.34 5.04
C HIS A 13 9.99 0.65 6.15
N GLY A 14 9.32 0.15 7.17
CA GLY A 14 9.97 -0.39 8.37
C GLY A 14 10.52 -1.82 8.25
N PHE A 15 10.27 -2.54 7.16
CA PHE A 15 10.48 -3.98 7.01
C PHE A 15 11.90 -4.44 7.39
N ASN A 16 12.94 -3.79 6.87
CA ASN A 16 14.33 -4.18 7.14
C ASN A 16 14.71 -4.12 8.63
N ILE A 17 14.12 -3.19 9.37
CA ILE A 17 14.35 -3.07 10.82
C ILE A 17 13.54 -4.10 11.59
N VAL A 18 12.25 -4.26 11.24
CA VAL A 18 11.30 -5.05 12.03
C VAL A 18 11.40 -6.53 11.72
N GLU A 19 11.45 -6.91 10.46
CA GLU A 19 11.34 -8.30 10.01
C GLU A 19 12.72 -8.93 9.71
N GLU A 20 13.59 -8.19 9.03
CA GLU A 20 14.96 -8.68 8.78
C GLU A 20 15.90 -8.49 9.96
N GLY A 21 15.55 -7.65 10.93
CA GLY A 21 16.37 -7.37 12.11
C GLY A 21 17.73 -6.74 11.77
N THR A 22 17.77 -5.91 10.74
CA THR A 22 19.00 -5.24 10.27
C THR A 22 19.70 -4.49 11.40
N GLN A 23 20.94 -4.86 11.70
CA GLN A 23 21.76 -4.21 12.73
C GLN A 23 22.45 -2.97 12.18
N ILE A 24 22.23 -1.83 12.83
CA ILE A 24 22.79 -0.55 12.43
C ILE A 24 23.76 -0.05 13.51
N ARG A 25 24.86 0.56 13.07
CA ARG A 25 25.84 1.15 13.99
C ARG A 25 25.18 2.19 14.90
N LYS A 26 25.58 2.22 16.16
CA LYS A 26 24.97 3.10 17.20
C LYS A 26 25.25 4.60 16.99
N ASP A 27 26.23 4.96 16.17
CA ASP A 27 26.55 6.34 15.81
C ASP A 27 25.71 6.87 14.61
N ILE A 28 24.79 6.10 14.08
CA ILE A 28 23.90 6.47 12.98
C ILE A 28 22.51 6.77 13.54
N THR A 29 21.96 7.94 13.24
CA THR A 29 20.54 8.22 13.49
C THR A 29 19.69 7.47 12.47
N VAL A 30 18.66 6.76 12.92
CA VAL A 30 17.74 6.00 12.05
C VAL A 30 16.34 6.54 12.18
N ILE A 31 15.83 7.04 11.07
CA ILE A 31 14.47 7.55 10.96
C ILE A 31 13.66 6.76 9.93
N MET A 32 12.36 6.89 10.01
CA MET A 32 11.43 6.47 8.96
C MET A 32 10.59 7.66 8.53
N VAL A 33 10.52 7.88 7.23
CA VAL A 33 9.57 8.77 6.58
C VAL A 33 8.89 7.95 5.50
N ALA A 34 7.68 7.50 5.78
CA ALA A 34 6.92 6.54 4.98
C ALA A 34 5.70 7.22 4.33
N PRO A 35 5.83 7.76 3.11
CA PRO A 35 4.70 8.24 2.33
C PRO A 35 3.76 7.07 1.99
N LYS A 36 2.45 7.29 2.08
CA LYS A 36 1.46 6.25 1.84
C LYS A 36 1.03 6.18 0.37
N CYS A 37 2.00 6.04 -0.51
CA CYS A 37 1.85 5.77 -1.94
C CYS A 37 3.20 5.37 -2.57
N PRO A 38 3.21 4.85 -3.81
CA PRO A 38 4.43 4.61 -4.57
C PRO A 38 5.27 5.87 -4.75
N GLY A 39 6.60 5.73 -4.85
CA GLY A 39 7.54 6.86 -4.93
C GLY A 39 7.31 7.80 -6.12
N THR A 40 6.82 7.27 -7.25
CA THR A 40 6.40 8.06 -8.43
C THR A 40 5.29 9.04 -8.09
N GLU A 41 4.32 8.60 -7.28
CA GLU A 41 3.17 9.41 -6.87
C GLU A 41 3.58 10.49 -5.85
N VAL A 42 4.55 10.22 -4.99
CA VAL A 42 5.11 11.25 -4.09
C VAL A 42 5.61 12.44 -4.93
N ARG A 43 6.33 12.16 -6.01
CA ARG A 43 6.85 13.21 -6.91
C ARG A 43 5.73 13.92 -7.65
N ALA A 44 4.75 13.19 -8.18
CA ALA A 44 3.62 13.75 -8.90
C ALA A 44 2.78 14.68 -8.00
N GLU A 45 2.42 14.23 -6.81
CA GLU A 45 1.65 15.04 -5.86
C GLU A 45 2.43 16.26 -5.34
N TYR A 46 3.75 16.13 -5.15
CA TYR A 46 4.60 17.27 -4.82
C TYR A 46 4.55 18.36 -5.89
N VAL A 47 4.70 17.97 -7.17
CA VAL A 47 4.65 18.91 -8.31
C VAL A 47 3.28 19.57 -8.46
N ARG A 48 2.20 18.83 -8.17
CA ARG A 48 0.82 19.35 -8.16
C ARG A 48 0.54 20.29 -6.99
N GLY A 49 1.46 20.40 -6.02
CA GLY A 49 1.31 21.28 -4.85
C GLY A 49 0.57 20.65 -3.68
N PHE A 50 0.16 19.38 -3.79
CA PHE A 50 -0.55 18.68 -2.71
C PHE A 50 0.46 18.00 -1.77
N GLY A 51 0.91 16.86 -2.03
CA GLY A 51 1.72 16.03 -1.15
C GLY A 51 0.98 14.74 -0.80
N VAL A 52 1.66 13.84 -0.09
CA VAL A 52 1.13 12.53 0.30
C VAL A 52 1.21 12.39 1.82
N PRO A 53 0.15 11.86 2.47
CA PRO A 53 0.20 11.58 3.90
C PRO A 53 1.38 10.67 4.25
N CYS A 54 2.08 10.98 5.34
CA CYS A 54 3.27 10.26 5.75
C CYS A 54 3.18 9.79 7.20
N LEU A 55 3.70 8.59 7.47
CA LEU A 55 4.07 8.20 8.82
C LEU A 55 5.54 8.55 9.06
N ILE A 56 5.85 9.07 10.25
CA ILE A 56 7.23 9.32 10.67
C ILE A 56 7.53 8.59 11.97
N ALA A 57 8.75 8.08 12.09
CA ALA A 57 9.23 7.43 13.31
C ALA A 57 10.75 7.57 13.46
N VAL A 58 11.22 7.35 14.68
CA VAL A 58 12.64 7.26 15.02
C VAL A 58 12.90 5.88 15.63
N HIS A 59 13.96 5.22 15.21
CA HIS A 59 14.44 4.02 15.85
C HIS A 59 15.22 4.40 17.11
N ARG A 60 14.60 4.25 18.26
CA ARG A 60 15.12 4.78 19.55
C ARG A 60 16.53 4.31 19.90
N GLU A 61 16.91 3.12 19.48
CA GLU A 61 18.25 2.58 19.72
C GLU A 61 19.35 3.22 18.84
N ASN A 62 18.92 3.98 17.82
CA ASN A 62 19.75 4.63 16.82
C ASN A 62 19.38 6.10 16.69
N ASP A 63 19.42 6.82 17.78
CA ASP A 63 19.24 8.28 17.84
C ASP A 63 20.23 8.89 18.85
N PRO A 64 21.55 8.85 18.52
CA PRO A 64 22.60 9.22 19.44
C PRO A 64 22.56 10.68 19.89
N ASN A 65 22.01 11.57 19.07
CA ASN A 65 21.91 13.00 19.37
C ASN A 65 20.52 13.41 19.89
N GLY A 66 19.51 12.55 19.80
CA GLY A 66 18.13 12.86 20.15
C GLY A 66 17.41 13.79 19.17
N ASP A 67 17.96 14.01 17.98
CA ASP A 67 17.45 14.91 16.94
C ASP A 67 16.71 14.20 15.80
N GLY A 68 16.60 12.89 15.85
CA GLY A 68 16.00 12.07 14.80
C GLY A 68 14.57 12.48 14.42
N MET A 69 13.75 12.87 15.39
CA MET A 69 12.37 13.31 15.10
C MET A 69 12.34 14.66 14.35
N GLU A 70 13.24 15.58 14.68
CA GLU A 70 13.32 16.87 13.98
C GLU A 70 13.84 16.68 12.54
N ILE A 71 14.79 15.76 12.34
CA ILE A 71 15.26 15.39 11.00
C ILE A 71 14.11 14.76 10.20
N ALA A 72 13.32 13.86 10.79
CA ALA A 72 12.17 13.24 10.14
C ALA A 72 11.11 14.28 9.74
N LYS A 73 10.79 15.22 10.61
CA LYS A 73 9.87 16.34 10.32
C LYS A 73 10.40 17.23 9.19
N ALA A 74 11.67 17.59 9.22
CA ALA A 74 12.29 18.39 8.15
C ALA A 74 12.24 17.67 6.81
N TYR A 75 12.53 16.35 6.81
CA TYR A 75 12.49 15.55 5.59
C TYR A 75 11.08 15.44 5.02
N VAL A 76 10.08 15.12 5.85
CA VAL A 76 8.68 14.99 5.38
C VAL A 76 8.15 16.33 4.84
N SER A 77 8.52 17.45 5.44
CA SER A 77 8.18 18.78 4.92
C SER A 77 8.85 19.06 3.57
N ALA A 78 10.13 18.69 3.42
CA ALA A 78 10.86 18.87 2.17
C ALA A 78 10.25 18.10 0.99
N ILE A 79 9.62 16.94 1.23
CA ILE A 79 8.91 16.17 0.20
C ILE A 79 7.41 16.53 0.09
N GLY A 80 6.95 17.52 0.84
CA GLY A 80 5.57 18.04 0.79
C GLY A 80 4.53 17.20 1.55
N GLY A 81 4.96 16.23 2.36
CA GLY A 81 4.06 15.38 3.13
C GLY A 81 3.24 16.14 4.18
N ASP A 82 3.77 17.23 4.72
CA ASP A 82 3.10 18.11 5.67
C ASP A 82 1.84 18.79 5.11
N ARG A 83 1.75 18.95 3.79
CA ARG A 83 0.56 19.49 3.11
C ARG A 83 -0.63 18.53 3.16
N ALA A 84 -0.37 17.23 3.23
CA ALA A 84 -1.39 16.19 3.23
C ALA A 84 -1.67 15.59 4.62
N GLY A 85 -0.67 15.64 5.51
CA GLY A 85 -0.75 15.19 6.89
C GLY A 85 0.41 14.29 7.30
N VAL A 86 0.86 14.48 8.53
CA VAL A 86 1.98 13.73 9.12
C VAL A 86 1.56 13.16 10.47
N LEU A 87 1.76 11.86 10.64
CA LEU A 87 1.46 11.16 11.88
C LEU A 87 2.73 10.52 12.45
N SER A 88 3.00 10.78 13.72
CA SER A 88 4.03 10.03 14.45
C SER A 88 3.57 8.60 14.66
N SER A 89 4.45 7.64 14.36
CA SER A 89 4.18 6.21 14.40
C SER A 89 5.38 5.46 14.96
N SER A 90 5.46 4.18 14.66
CA SER A 90 6.62 3.33 14.93
C SER A 90 6.90 2.47 13.71
N PHE A 91 8.13 1.96 13.58
CA PHE A 91 8.50 1.01 12.54
C PHE A 91 7.56 -0.20 12.52
N VAL A 92 7.24 -0.74 13.68
CA VAL A 92 6.34 -1.92 13.81
C VAL A 92 4.92 -1.61 13.35
N ALA A 93 4.36 -0.47 13.77
CA ALA A 93 2.99 -0.10 13.40
C ALA A 93 2.88 0.20 11.91
N GLU A 94 3.91 0.85 11.35
CA GLU A 94 3.99 1.12 9.92
C GLU A 94 3.98 -0.16 9.10
N VAL A 95 4.91 -1.10 9.37
CA VAL A 95 5.00 -2.39 8.65
C VAL A 95 3.66 -3.14 8.68
N LYS A 96 3.06 -3.26 9.84
CA LYS A 96 1.78 -4.00 9.98
C LYS A 96 0.63 -3.34 9.23
N SER A 97 0.51 -2.02 9.28
CA SER A 97 -0.57 -1.31 8.61
C SER A 97 -0.37 -1.24 7.11
N ASP A 98 0.86 -1.07 6.66
CA ASP A 98 1.21 -0.99 5.26
C ASP A 98 0.97 -2.34 4.55
N LEU A 99 1.59 -3.41 5.04
CA LEU A 99 1.39 -4.76 4.52
C LEU A 99 -0.10 -5.16 4.50
N MET A 100 -0.83 -4.87 5.58
CA MET A 100 -2.27 -5.18 5.61
C MET A 100 -3.04 -4.40 4.55
N GLY A 101 -2.81 -3.11 4.41
CA GLY A 101 -3.51 -2.24 3.46
C GLY A 101 -3.18 -2.57 2.01
N GLU A 102 -1.88 -2.64 1.67
CA GLU A 102 -1.44 -2.92 0.32
C GLU A 102 -1.88 -4.30 -0.16
N GLN A 103 -1.64 -5.32 0.65
CA GLN A 103 -1.84 -6.70 0.23
C GLN A 103 -3.33 -7.10 0.18
N THR A 104 -4.18 -6.48 0.98
CA THR A 104 -5.62 -6.77 0.94
C THR A 104 -6.36 -5.89 -0.04
N ILE A 105 -6.50 -4.60 0.28
CA ILE A 105 -7.42 -3.73 -0.46
C ILE A 105 -6.78 -3.09 -1.70
N LEU A 106 -5.54 -2.59 -1.59
CA LEU A 106 -4.95 -1.80 -2.67
C LEU A 106 -4.47 -2.68 -3.83
N CYS A 107 -3.94 -3.87 -3.55
CA CYS A 107 -3.46 -4.78 -4.58
C CYS A 107 -4.33 -6.04 -4.68
N GLY A 108 -4.61 -6.72 -3.58
CA GLY A 108 -5.34 -7.99 -3.60
C GLY A 108 -6.75 -7.86 -4.13
N MET A 109 -7.55 -6.96 -3.55
CA MET A 109 -8.94 -6.78 -3.95
C MET A 109 -9.09 -6.09 -5.30
N LEU A 110 -8.28 -5.08 -5.58
CA LEU A 110 -8.35 -4.33 -6.82
C LEU A 110 -8.10 -5.24 -8.03
N GLN A 111 -7.04 -6.06 -8.02
CA GLN A 111 -6.78 -7.00 -9.10
C GLN A 111 -7.86 -8.09 -9.20
N THR A 112 -8.26 -8.69 -8.07
CA THR A 112 -9.25 -9.77 -8.07
C THR A 112 -10.60 -9.28 -8.58
N GLY A 113 -11.06 -8.14 -8.09
CA GLY A 113 -12.31 -7.52 -8.54
C GLY A 113 -12.27 -7.15 -10.01
N SER A 114 -11.13 -6.62 -10.49
CA SER A 114 -10.96 -6.27 -11.90
C SER A 114 -11.05 -7.49 -12.81
N LEU A 115 -10.29 -8.54 -12.52
CA LEU A 115 -10.28 -9.76 -13.33
C LEU A 115 -11.64 -10.45 -13.35
N LEU A 116 -12.26 -10.67 -12.20
CA LEU A 116 -13.56 -11.33 -12.13
C LEU A 116 -14.67 -10.53 -12.81
N CYS A 117 -14.66 -9.21 -12.70
CA CYS A 117 -15.62 -8.36 -13.36
C CYS A 117 -15.42 -8.36 -14.89
N PHE A 118 -14.18 -8.24 -15.34
CA PHE A 118 -13.81 -8.32 -16.76
C PHE A 118 -14.26 -9.64 -17.38
N ASP A 119 -13.87 -10.75 -16.78
CA ASP A 119 -14.20 -12.08 -17.30
C ASP A 119 -15.71 -12.28 -17.45
N LYS A 120 -16.49 -11.83 -16.45
CA LYS A 120 -17.96 -11.94 -16.52
C LYS A 120 -18.59 -11.03 -17.57
N MET A 121 -18.06 -9.85 -17.80
CA MET A 121 -18.52 -8.97 -18.87
C MET A 121 -18.23 -9.57 -20.25
N VAL A 122 -17.01 -10.03 -20.47
CA VAL A 122 -16.60 -10.62 -21.76
C VAL A 122 -17.35 -11.93 -22.03
N GLU A 123 -17.53 -12.78 -21.03
CA GLU A 123 -18.38 -14.01 -21.12
C GLU A 123 -19.80 -13.71 -21.60
N LYS A 124 -20.33 -12.53 -21.26
CA LYS A 124 -21.67 -12.07 -21.68
C LYS A 124 -21.68 -11.25 -22.97
N GLY A 125 -20.57 -11.25 -23.69
CA GLY A 125 -20.48 -10.61 -25.00
C GLY A 125 -20.15 -9.11 -24.97
N ILE A 126 -19.76 -8.55 -23.83
CA ILE A 126 -19.26 -7.18 -23.78
C ILE A 126 -17.88 -7.13 -24.45
N ASN A 127 -17.67 -6.10 -25.27
CA ASN A 127 -16.37 -5.92 -25.94
C ASN A 127 -15.23 -5.82 -24.90
N PRO A 128 -14.14 -6.60 -25.04
CA PRO A 128 -13.04 -6.62 -24.08
C PRO A 128 -12.40 -5.25 -23.85
N GLY A 129 -12.12 -4.49 -24.92
CA GLY A 129 -11.55 -3.15 -24.79
C GLY A 129 -12.44 -2.19 -24.01
N TRP A 130 -13.75 -2.26 -24.20
CA TRP A 130 -14.71 -1.52 -23.38
C TRP A 130 -14.71 -1.97 -21.92
N ALA A 131 -14.74 -3.29 -21.67
CA ALA A 131 -14.75 -3.83 -20.33
C ALA A 131 -13.50 -3.41 -19.53
N ALA A 132 -12.31 -3.51 -20.15
CA ALA A 132 -11.05 -3.09 -19.52
C ALA A 132 -11.06 -1.59 -19.21
N LYS A 133 -11.43 -0.73 -20.16
CA LYS A 133 -11.49 0.72 -19.95
C LYS A 133 -12.51 1.12 -18.89
N PHE A 134 -13.69 0.51 -18.89
CA PHE A 134 -14.70 0.75 -17.87
C PHE A 134 -14.16 0.47 -16.46
N ILE A 135 -13.44 -0.65 -16.27
CA ILE A 135 -12.88 -1.02 -14.97
C ILE A 135 -11.76 -0.05 -14.57
N GLN A 136 -10.80 0.22 -15.47
CA GLN A 136 -9.65 1.08 -15.19
C GLN A 136 -10.07 2.50 -14.78
N TYR A 137 -10.91 3.17 -15.59
CA TYR A 137 -11.40 4.51 -15.28
C TYR A 137 -12.43 4.53 -14.14
N GLY A 138 -13.18 3.45 -13.98
CA GLY A 138 -14.09 3.26 -12.85
C GLY A 138 -13.36 3.28 -11.51
N TRP A 139 -12.26 2.55 -11.41
CA TRP A 139 -11.42 2.57 -10.20
C TRP A 139 -10.88 3.96 -9.89
N GLU A 140 -10.31 4.65 -10.87
CA GLU A 140 -9.78 6.00 -10.69
C GLU A 140 -10.85 6.96 -10.14
N THR A 141 -12.01 7.02 -10.78
CA THR A 141 -13.09 7.94 -10.43
C THR A 141 -13.68 7.63 -9.04
N ILE A 142 -13.90 6.38 -8.72
CA ILE A 142 -14.51 5.95 -7.45
C ILE A 142 -13.53 6.10 -6.29
N THR A 143 -12.27 5.79 -6.48
CA THR A 143 -11.26 5.97 -5.43
C THR A 143 -10.98 7.45 -5.13
N GLU A 144 -11.04 8.32 -6.13
CA GLU A 144 -10.96 9.77 -5.90
C GLU A 144 -12.14 10.27 -5.05
N ALA A 145 -13.35 9.80 -5.32
CA ALA A 145 -14.51 10.13 -4.50
C ALA A 145 -14.39 9.64 -3.05
N LEU A 146 -13.84 8.43 -2.87
CA LEU A 146 -13.54 7.86 -1.55
C LEU A 146 -12.50 8.72 -0.80
N LYS A 147 -11.42 9.12 -1.47
CA LYS A 147 -10.34 9.95 -0.93
C LYS A 147 -10.86 11.30 -0.41
N ILE A 148 -11.74 11.95 -1.15
CA ILE A 148 -12.27 13.28 -0.81
C ILE A 148 -13.22 13.25 0.39
N GLY A 149 -14.11 12.29 0.51
CA GLY A 149 -15.17 12.34 1.51
C GLY A 149 -15.62 10.98 2.07
N GLY A 150 -14.80 9.95 1.93
CA GLY A 150 -15.08 8.62 2.46
C GLY A 150 -16.17 7.86 1.68
N ILE A 151 -16.58 6.72 2.25
CA ILE A 151 -17.53 5.79 1.61
C ILE A 151 -18.88 6.47 1.31
N THR A 152 -19.40 7.27 2.23
CA THR A 152 -20.67 7.97 2.04
C THR A 152 -20.62 8.90 0.82
N ASN A 153 -19.57 9.73 0.72
CA ASN A 153 -19.38 10.62 -0.42
C ASN A 153 -19.23 9.85 -1.74
N MET A 154 -18.51 8.75 -1.71
CA MET A 154 -18.39 7.86 -2.86
C MET A 154 -19.74 7.31 -3.29
N MET A 155 -20.54 6.78 -2.36
CA MET A 155 -21.85 6.20 -2.63
C MET A 155 -22.88 7.24 -3.09
N ASP A 156 -22.81 8.48 -2.57
CA ASP A 156 -23.76 9.54 -2.93
C ASP A 156 -23.65 10.01 -4.39
N ARG A 157 -22.55 9.70 -5.04
CA ARG A 157 -22.34 9.98 -6.48
C ARG A 157 -22.96 8.94 -7.40
N LEU A 158 -23.47 7.83 -6.85
CA LEU A 158 -24.07 6.74 -7.62
C LEU A 158 -25.60 6.89 -7.71
N SER A 159 -26.20 6.28 -8.74
CA SER A 159 -27.65 6.15 -8.86
C SER A 159 -28.23 5.24 -7.76
N ASN A 160 -29.50 5.43 -7.41
CA ASN A 160 -30.15 4.61 -6.37
C ASN A 160 -30.13 3.10 -6.66
N PRO A 161 -30.39 2.61 -7.89
CA PRO A 161 -30.25 1.19 -8.19
C PRO A 161 -28.83 0.66 -7.95
N ALA A 162 -27.79 1.43 -8.36
CA ALA A 162 -26.41 1.04 -8.14
C ALA A 162 -26.05 0.98 -6.65
N LYS A 163 -26.46 2.00 -5.88
CA LYS A 163 -26.27 2.01 -4.41
C LYS A 163 -26.88 0.80 -3.74
N LEU A 164 -28.15 0.52 -4.01
CA LEU A 164 -28.88 -0.54 -3.35
C LEU A 164 -28.19 -1.90 -3.57
N LYS A 165 -27.85 -2.23 -4.84
CA LYS A 165 -27.18 -3.49 -5.13
C LYS A 165 -25.77 -3.55 -4.57
N ALA A 166 -25.03 -2.43 -4.61
CA ALA A 166 -23.69 -2.35 -4.02
C ALA A 166 -23.71 -2.62 -2.51
N PHE A 167 -24.71 -2.13 -1.76
CA PHE A 167 -24.86 -2.43 -0.34
C PHE A 167 -25.12 -3.92 -0.08
N TYR A 168 -26.01 -4.56 -0.84
CA TYR A 168 -26.27 -6.00 -0.69
C TYR A 168 -25.00 -6.82 -0.98
N LEU A 169 -24.31 -6.53 -2.08
CA LEU A 169 -23.07 -7.22 -2.42
C LEU A 169 -21.97 -6.99 -1.38
N ALA A 170 -21.88 -5.78 -0.80
CA ALA A 170 -20.92 -5.50 0.25
C ALA A 170 -21.12 -6.37 1.49
N GLU A 171 -22.38 -6.66 1.88
CA GLU A 171 -22.64 -7.56 3.01
C GLU A 171 -22.23 -9.01 2.69
N GLU A 172 -22.55 -9.50 1.49
CA GLU A 172 -22.12 -10.83 1.03
C GLU A 172 -20.57 -10.94 0.99
N MET A 173 -19.91 -9.93 0.43
CA MET A 173 -18.43 -9.86 0.36
C MET A 173 -17.79 -9.83 1.74
N LYS A 174 -18.35 -9.12 2.72
CA LYS A 174 -17.82 -9.08 4.09
C LYS A 174 -17.74 -10.48 4.71
N GLU A 175 -18.74 -11.31 4.49
CA GLU A 175 -18.73 -12.68 5.04
C GLU A 175 -17.64 -13.55 4.41
N ILE A 176 -17.40 -13.40 3.10
CA ILE A 176 -16.34 -14.12 2.38
C ILE A 176 -14.96 -13.61 2.75
N MET A 177 -14.79 -12.29 2.83
CA MET A 177 -13.48 -11.65 2.99
C MET A 177 -13.01 -11.58 4.44
N ARG A 178 -13.90 -11.46 5.40
CA ARG A 178 -13.55 -11.33 6.82
C ARG A 178 -12.60 -12.42 7.34
N PRO A 179 -12.83 -13.73 7.08
CA PRO A 179 -11.89 -14.77 7.50
C PRO A 179 -10.53 -14.66 6.81
N LEU A 180 -10.48 -14.26 5.55
CA LEU A 180 -9.24 -14.05 4.81
C LEU A 180 -8.43 -12.90 5.41
N TYR A 181 -9.06 -11.77 5.71
CA TYR A 181 -8.42 -10.61 6.32
C TYR A 181 -7.91 -10.92 7.73
N ARG A 182 -8.68 -11.66 8.53
CA ARG A 182 -8.23 -12.10 9.86
C ARG A 182 -7.00 -12.99 9.78
N LYS A 183 -7.02 -13.98 8.89
CA LYS A 183 -5.87 -14.86 8.68
C LYS A 183 -4.66 -14.06 8.24
N HIS A 184 -4.80 -13.21 7.23
CA HIS A 184 -3.70 -12.42 6.70
C HIS A 184 -3.07 -11.49 7.77
N MET A 185 -3.90 -10.81 8.56
CA MET A 185 -3.39 -10.01 9.67
C MET A 185 -2.65 -10.84 10.73
N ALA A 186 -3.13 -12.06 11.01
CA ALA A 186 -2.44 -12.99 11.89
C ALA A 186 -1.07 -13.43 11.32
N ASP A 187 -1.00 -13.71 10.02
CA ASP A 187 0.24 -14.06 9.32
C ASP A 187 1.27 -12.90 9.35
N ILE A 188 0.81 -11.65 9.21
CA ILE A 188 1.65 -10.46 9.37
C ILE A 188 2.17 -10.33 10.81
N ILE A 189 1.28 -10.47 11.79
CA ILE A 189 1.64 -10.28 13.22
C ILE A 189 2.60 -11.37 13.69
N SER A 190 2.44 -12.61 13.22
CA SER A 190 3.28 -13.73 13.60
C SER A 190 4.64 -13.77 12.89
N GLY A 191 4.82 -12.97 11.83
CA GLY A 191 5.99 -13.01 10.96
C GLY A 191 5.96 -14.14 9.90
N GLU A 192 4.89 -14.91 9.81
CA GLU A 192 4.78 -16.01 8.84
C GLU A 192 4.79 -15.49 7.40
N PHE A 193 4.15 -14.34 7.15
CA PHE A 193 4.22 -13.67 5.86
C PHE A 193 5.67 -13.30 5.51
N SER A 194 6.38 -12.62 6.42
CA SER A 194 7.75 -12.16 6.21
C SER A 194 8.70 -13.33 5.97
N LYS A 195 8.54 -14.41 6.72
CA LYS A 195 9.30 -15.64 6.52
C LYS A 195 9.10 -16.22 5.12
N THR A 196 7.85 -16.37 4.71
CA THR A 196 7.49 -16.93 3.38
C THR A 196 8.05 -16.04 2.25
N MET A 197 7.99 -14.72 2.38
CA MET A 197 8.53 -13.78 1.41
C MET A 197 10.05 -13.85 1.34
N MET A 198 10.74 -13.88 2.47
CA MET A 198 12.21 -13.98 2.52
C MET A 198 12.70 -15.32 1.98
N GLU A 199 11.96 -16.42 2.19
CA GLU A 199 12.27 -17.72 1.58
C GLU A 199 12.14 -17.67 0.05
N ASP A 200 11.11 -17.02 -0.49
CA ASP A 200 10.96 -16.89 -1.96
C ASP A 200 12.08 -16.02 -2.54
N TRP A 201 12.40 -14.91 -1.89
CA TRP A 201 13.51 -14.04 -2.28
C TRP A 201 14.86 -14.78 -2.26
N ALA A 202 15.14 -15.55 -1.23
CA ALA A 202 16.36 -16.36 -1.15
C ALA A 202 16.46 -17.41 -2.26
N ASN A 203 15.34 -17.84 -2.80
CA ASN A 203 15.24 -18.78 -3.94
C ASN A 203 15.12 -18.09 -5.31
N GLY A 204 15.34 -16.77 -5.38
CA GLY A 204 15.31 -16.01 -6.65
C GLY A 204 13.91 -15.60 -7.10
N ASP A 205 13.02 -15.35 -6.15
CA ASP A 205 11.65 -14.84 -6.39
C ASP A 205 10.78 -15.76 -7.30
N VAL A 206 10.98 -17.06 -7.21
CA VAL A 206 10.35 -18.03 -8.14
C VAL A 206 8.83 -17.94 -8.11
N LYS A 207 8.22 -17.84 -6.93
CA LYS A 207 6.76 -17.74 -6.80
C LYS A 207 6.26 -16.40 -7.36
N LEU A 208 6.93 -15.30 -7.01
CA LEU A 208 6.60 -13.97 -7.47
C LEU A 208 6.67 -13.85 -8.99
N LEU A 209 7.74 -14.35 -9.60
CA LEU A 209 7.94 -14.32 -11.06
C LEU A 209 6.95 -15.22 -11.79
N THR A 210 6.60 -16.37 -11.23
CA THR A 210 5.58 -17.26 -11.78
C THR A 210 4.21 -16.59 -11.79
N TRP A 211 3.84 -15.96 -10.64
CA TRP A 211 2.59 -15.21 -10.56
C TRP A 211 2.58 -14.05 -11.57
N ARG A 212 3.64 -13.25 -11.62
CA ARG A 212 3.75 -12.11 -12.55
C ARG A 212 3.55 -12.55 -14.01
N LYS A 213 4.16 -13.67 -14.39
CA LYS A 213 3.98 -14.24 -15.73
C LYS A 213 2.53 -14.62 -16.01
N ALA A 214 1.92 -15.40 -15.11
CA ALA A 214 0.53 -15.82 -15.24
C ALA A 214 -0.45 -14.63 -15.31
N THR A 215 -0.24 -13.60 -14.52
CA THR A 215 -1.07 -12.40 -14.56
C THR A 215 -0.93 -11.66 -15.89
N GLY A 216 0.29 -11.49 -16.40
CA GLY A 216 0.54 -10.86 -17.71
C GLY A 216 -0.05 -11.63 -18.91
N GLU A 217 -0.39 -12.90 -18.75
CA GLU A 217 -1.05 -13.73 -19.76
C GLU A 217 -2.58 -13.70 -19.70
N THR A 218 -3.17 -12.99 -18.73
CA THR A 218 -4.63 -12.84 -18.63
C THR A 218 -5.20 -12.03 -19.79
N ALA A 219 -6.44 -12.29 -20.17
CA ALA A 219 -7.12 -11.56 -21.24
C ALA A 219 -7.27 -10.06 -20.89
N PHE A 220 -7.38 -9.71 -19.61
CA PHE A 220 -7.43 -8.32 -19.13
C PHE A 220 -6.14 -7.55 -19.44
N GLU A 221 -4.97 -8.16 -19.18
CA GLU A 221 -3.67 -7.54 -19.44
C GLU A 221 -3.31 -7.47 -20.93
N GLN A 222 -3.88 -8.37 -21.74
CA GLN A 222 -3.66 -8.43 -23.18
C GLN A 222 -4.61 -7.53 -23.99
N THR A 223 -5.56 -6.84 -23.35
CA THR A 223 -6.54 -5.95 -23.97
C THR A 223 -6.10 -4.49 -23.88
#